data_0b8cc44364459ead399664b36f23d3ad
#
_entry.id   0b8cc44364459ead399664b36f23d3ad
#
_cell.length_a   1.000
_cell.length_b   1.000
_cell.length_c   1.000
_cell.angle_alpha   90.00
_cell.angle_beta   90.00
_cell.angle_gamma   90.00
#
_symmetry.space_group_name_H-M   'P 1'
#
loop_
_entity.id
_entity.type
_entity.pdbx_description
1 polymer ?
#
loop_
_entity_poly.entity_id
_entity_poly.type
_entity_poly.pdbx_seq_one_letter_code
_entity_poly.pdbx_strand_id
1 'polypeptide(L)'
;MQLFWVSGSTGAIKQINITRERLVRLGILVCSSFLLLGILIFFTGIHIALEVNPEFAREVSGVVTVKERMALDQRYAKQLKNTQDQLAKASLQFNELRSIKDRYLAISTPYTVKNKFAESSNLGGPLKPLSFKYEHTKTLAENLEESVSKASEMIEIFTRLEPEWLKQYQWLRTLPIGPPIDARLGMTSNFGVRIDPFTKQLAQHSGIDFITPTGTPIIAAGDGEVVKAGVDPAYGKFIEIAHGEGFVSKYAHNSKLLVKPGEVIVRGQVIAESGSTGRSTGPHLHYEIHQNKNYLNPAKILVYAPPSAYW
;
A
#
# COMPACT_ATOMS: atom_id res chain seq x y z
N MET A 1 17.84 89.68 27.61
CA MET A 1 18.93 89.69 26.62
C MET A 1 18.33 90.27 25.34
N GLN A 2 19.00 91.36 24.80
CA GLN A 2 18.53 91.97 23.59
C GLN A 2 19.47 91.54 22.45
N LEU A 3 18.97 90.92 21.42
CA LEU A 3 19.69 90.54 20.20
C LEU A 3 19.31 91.49 19.07
N PHE A 4 20.31 92.12 18.48
CA PHE A 4 20.09 92.96 17.33
C PHE A 4 20.44 92.17 16.06
N TRP A 5 19.51 92.02 15.15
CA TRP A 5 19.75 91.42 13.83
C TRP A 5 19.84 92.53 12.79
N VAL A 6 20.98 92.62 12.14
CA VAL A 6 21.14 93.55 11.04
C VAL A 6 20.95 92.77 9.74
N SER A 7 19.92 93.15 9.00
CA SER A 7 19.58 92.47 7.72
C SER A 7 20.11 93.24 6.57
N GLY A 8 21.04 92.67 5.83
CA GLY A 8 21.47 93.02 4.50
C GLY A 8 21.81 94.47 4.26
N SER A 9 21.88 94.93 2.95
CA SER A 9 22.34 96.22 2.48
C SER A 9 21.46 97.42 2.83
N THR A 10 20.31 97.23 3.45
CA THR A 10 19.39 98.37 3.82
C THR A 10 19.47 98.76 5.30
N GLY A 11 20.34 98.16 6.09
CA GLY A 11 20.63 98.61 7.48
C GLY A 11 19.44 98.56 8.45
N ALA A 12 18.37 97.84 8.16
CA ALA A 12 17.23 97.76 9.02
C ALA A 12 17.57 96.85 10.26
N ILE A 13 17.63 97.50 11.42
CA ILE A 13 17.89 96.85 12.71
C ILE A 13 16.57 96.32 13.24
N LYS A 14 16.41 94.97 13.30
CA LYS A 14 15.29 94.33 13.92
C LYS A 14 15.65 93.89 15.33
N GLN A 15 15.08 94.57 16.33
CA GLN A 15 15.30 94.30 17.74
C GLN A 15 14.44 93.15 18.18
N ILE A 16 15.01 92.06 18.56
CA ILE A 16 14.28 90.91 19.08
C ILE A 16 14.52 90.85 20.59
N ASN A 17 13.48 91.17 21.38
CA ASN A 17 13.48 90.99 22.80
C ASN A 17 13.24 89.53 23.18
N ILE A 18 14.31 88.91 23.65
CA ILE A 18 14.26 87.51 24.09
C ILE A 18 14.06 87.56 25.63
N THR A 19 12.84 87.26 26.06
CA THR A 19 12.53 87.09 27.47
C THR A 19 13.00 85.70 27.95
N ARG A 20 13.30 85.54 29.23
CA ARG A 20 13.72 84.22 29.77
C ARG A 20 12.70 83.12 29.47
N GLU A 21 11.42 83.45 29.51
CA GLU A 21 10.35 82.51 29.14
C GLU A 21 10.38 82.01 27.70
N ARG A 22 10.70 82.92 26.73
CA ARG A 22 10.82 82.54 25.34
C ARG A 22 12.03 81.61 25.09
N LEU A 23 13.12 81.87 25.76
CA LEU A 23 14.30 80.99 25.74
C LEU A 23 14.02 79.61 26.31
N VAL A 24 13.31 79.58 27.46
CA VAL A 24 12.91 78.29 28.03
C VAL A 24 11.93 77.56 27.12
N ARG A 25 10.91 78.21 26.57
CA ARG A 25 9.96 77.60 25.63
C ARG A 25 10.69 77.10 24.36
N LEU A 26 11.63 77.85 23.81
CA LEU A 26 12.43 77.44 22.66
C LEU A 26 13.29 76.22 23.02
N GLY A 27 13.92 76.23 24.14
CA GLY A 27 14.70 75.09 24.65
C GLY A 27 13.84 73.80 24.82
N ILE A 28 12.66 73.96 25.40
CA ILE A 28 11.71 72.84 25.55
C ILE A 28 11.27 72.34 24.17
N LEU A 29 10.97 73.20 23.21
CA LEU A 29 10.56 72.85 21.87
C LEU A 29 11.68 72.10 21.10
N VAL A 30 12.92 72.55 21.23
CA VAL A 30 14.08 71.90 20.62
C VAL A 30 14.32 70.52 21.28
N CYS A 31 14.31 70.48 22.61
CA CYS A 31 14.47 69.20 23.33
C CYS A 31 13.34 68.18 23.00
N SER A 32 12.07 68.67 22.94
CA SER A 32 10.94 67.77 22.54
C SER A 32 11.05 67.33 21.07
N SER A 33 11.52 68.19 20.16
CA SER A 33 11.78 67.82 18.77
C SER A 33 12.86 66.73 18.62
N PHE A 34 13.96 66.87 19.37
CA PHE A 34 15.00 65.82 19.40
C PHE A 34 14.52 64.53 20.02
N LEU A 35 13.69 64.61 21.06
CA LEU A 35 13.09 63.43 21.69
C LEU A 35 12.15 62.73 20.75
N LEU A 36 11.27 63.46 20.05
CA LEU A 36 10.38 62.92 19.03
C LEU A 36 11.13 62.28 17.83
N LEU A 37 12.20 62.96 17.38
CA LEU A 37 13.06 62.43 16.34
C LEU A 37 13.76 61.14 16.77
N GLY A 38 14.27 61.09 18.00
CA GLY A 38 14.86 59.88 18.56
C GLY A 38 13.87 58.72 18.64
N ILE A 39 12.65 58.97 19.11
CA ILE A 39 11.57 57.99 19.12
C ILE A 39 11.24 57.50 17.73
N LEU A 40 11.14 58.40 16.73
CA LEU A 40 10.87 58.06 15.33
C LEU A 40 11.97 57.13 14.76
N ILE A 41 13.26 57.54 14.98
CA ILE A 41 14.41 56.74 14.49
C ILE A 41 14.42 55.35 15.20
N PHE A 42 14.13 55.29 16.50
CA PHE A 42 14.06 54.05 17.23
C PHE A 42 13.00 53.11 16.67
N PHE A 43 11.74 53.60 16.48
CA PHE A 43 10.67 52.79 15.93
C PHE A 43 10.91 52.38 14.46
N THR A 44 11.44 53.29 13.62
CA THR A 44 11.79 52.94 12.25
C THR A 44 12.95 51.93 12.20
N GLY A 45 13.95 52.11 13.07
CA GLY A 45 15.07 51.17 13.19
C GLY A 45 14.63 49.77 13.60
N ILE A 46 13.74 49.68 14.62
CA ILE A 46 13.16 48.41 15.03
C ILE A 46 12.34 47.81 13.89
N HIS A 47 11.50 48.58 13.23
CA HIS A 47 10.68 48.10 12.15
C HIS A 47 11.51 47.49 11.01
N ILE A 48 12.60 48.19 10.61
CA ILE A 48 13.53 47.70 9.60
C ILE A 48 14.27 46.44 10.11
N ALA A 49 14.72 46.45 11.37
CA ALA A 49 15.43 45.31 11.95
C ALA A 49 14.56 44.05 12.03
N LEU A 50 13.26 44.19 12.36
CA LEU A 50 12.28 43.11 12.39
C LEU A 50 11.98 42.56 10.98
N GLU A 51 12.03 43.41 9.96
CA GLU A 51 11.75 43.00 8.57
C GLU A 51 12.94 42.35 7.86
N VAL A 52 14.18 42.77 8.23
CA VAL A 52 15.43 42.28 7.63
C VAL A 52 15.99 41.06 8.34
N ASN A 53 15.77 40.95 9.67
CA ASN A 53 16.28 39.84 10.46
C ASN A 53 15.14 39.10 11.18
N PRO A 54 14.63 37.98 10.57
CA PRO A 54 13.51 37.23 11.14
C PRO A 54 13.84 36.52 12.47
N GLU A 55 15.11 36.18 12.72
CA GLU A 55 15.51 35.57 14.01
C GLU A 55 15.41 36.60 15.14
N PHE A 56 15.84 37.83 14.91
CA PHE A 56 15.71 38.93 15.85
C PHE A 56 14.24 39.28 16.12
N ALA A 57 13.40 39.22 15.07
CA ALA A 57 11.96 39.43 15.24
C ALA A 57 11.31 38.39 16.18
N ARG A 58 11.71 37.12 16.09
CA ARG A 58 11.23 36.06 16.99
C ARG A 58 11.68 36.29 18.43
N GLU A 59 12.93 36.64 18.62
CA GLU A 59 13.54 36.80 19.94
C GLU A 59 12.94 37.99 20.71
N VAL A 60 12.66 39.11 20.02
CA VAL A 60 12.18 40.37 20.62
C VAL A 60 10.65 40.42 20.72
N SER A 61 9.92 39.90 19.78
CA SER A 61 8.46 40.08 19.70
C SER A 61 7.64 38.76 19.74
N GLY A 62 8.29 37.62 19.58
CA GLY A 62 7.61 36.31 19.48
C GLY A 62 6.71 36.18 18.22
N VAL A 63 6.74 37.15 17.32
CA VAL A 63 5.85 37.25 16.16
C VAL A 63 6.61 36.85 14.89
N VAL A 64 6.03 35.98 14.10
CA VAL A 64 6.53 35.59 12.77
C VAL A 64 6.26 36.71 11.78
N THR A 65 7.27 37.12 11.00
CA THR A 65 7.12 38.16 9.98
C THR A 65 6.15 37.71 8.88
N VAL A 66 5.44 38.66 8.24
CA VAL A 66 4.51 38.38 7.12
C VAL A 66 5.18 37.59 6.01
N LYS A 67 6.42 37.92 5.68
CA LYS A 67 7.23 37.23 4.65
C LYS A 67 7.54 35.78 5.03
N GLU A 68 7.89 35.55 6.29
CA GLU A 68 8.17 34.22 6.82
C GLU A 68 6.91 33.36 6.89
N ARG A 69 5.77 33.96 7.30
CA ARG A 69 4.46 33.32 7.30
C ARG A 69 4.06 32.90 5.87
N MET A 70 4.20 33.77 4.89
CA MET A 70 3.93 33.44 3.49
C MET A 70 4.82 32.31 2.95
N ALA A 71 6.11 32.31 3.30
CA ALA A 71 7.03 31.24 2.93
C ALA A 71 6.68 29.91 3.57
N LEU A 72 6.24 29.95 4.85
CA LEU A 72 5.78 28.79 5.59
C LEU A 72 4.48 28.21 4.97
N ASP A 73 3.51 29.07 4.68
CA ASP A 73 2.25 28.70 4.05
C ASP A 73 2.50 28.08 2.67
N GLN A 74 3.39 28.62 1.86
CA GLN A 74 3.78 28.02 0.57
C GLN A 74 4.44 26.66 0.73
N ARG A 75 5.30 26.51 1.74
CA ARG A 75 5.97 25.23 2.04
C ARG A 75 4.95 24.19 2.46
N TYR A 76 4.02 24.53 3.35
CA TYR A 76 2.96 23.61 3.79
C TYR A 76 1.99 23.28 2.64
N ALA A 77 1.60 24.26 1.82
CA ALA A 77 0.77 24.01 0.64
C ALA A 77 1.43 23.00 -0.33
N LYS A 78 2.74 23.15 -0.56
CA LYS A 78 3.50 22.21 -1.39
C LYS A 78 3.57 20.81 -0.78
N GLN A 79 3.80 20.71 0.55
CA GLN A 79 3.83 19.43 1.25
C GLN A 79 2.45 18.76 1.22
N LEU A 80 1.38 19.52 1.50
CA LEU A 80 0.01 19.03 1.47
C LEU A 80 -0.35 18.47 0.09
N LYS A 81 -0.05 19.24 -0.98
CA LYS A 81 -0.26 18.77 -2.36
C LYS A 81 0.49 17.46 -2.63
N ASN A 82 1.76 17.37 -2.24
CA ASN A 82 2.54 16.13 -2.41
C ASN A 82 1.92 14.95 -1.66
N THR A 83 1.46 15.16 -0.43
CA THR A 83 0.78 14.12 0.37
C THR A 83 -0.54 13.69 -0.28
N GLN A 84 -1.32 14.64 -0.80
CA GLN A 84 -2.55 14.35 -1.54
C GLN A 84 -2.28 13.52 -2.80
N ASP A 85 -1.23 13.85 -3.56
CA ASP A 85 -0.82 13.09 -4.75
C ASP A 85 -0.39 11.65 -4.39
N GLN A 86 0.31 11.48 -3.27
CA GLN A 86 0.69 10.15 -2.76
C GLN A 86 -0.53 9.33 -2.33
N LEU A 87 -1.48 9.93 -1.61
CA LEU A 87 -2.73 9.29 -1.22
C LEU A 87 -3.58 8.90 -2.44
N ALA A 88 -3.64 9.77 -3.45
CA ALA A 88 -4.33 9.46 -4.71
C ALA A 88 -3.71 8.26 -5.44
N LYS A 89 -2.37 8.19 -5.51
CA LYS A 89 -1.66 7.02 -6.07
C LYS A 89 -1.93 5.76 -5.28
N ALA A 90 -1.88 5.82 -3.95
CA ALA A 90 -2.17 4.68 -3.08
C ALA A 90 -3.61 4.17 -3.28
N SER A 91 -4.59 5.07 -3.43
CA SER A 91 -5.99 4.69 -3.70
C SER A 91 -6.16 4.00 -5.06
N LEU A 92 -5.43 4.44 -6.09
CA LEU A 92 -5.43 3.79 -7.41
C LEU A 92 -4.82 2.39 -7.36
N GLN A 93 -3.67 2.25 -6.71
CA GLN A 93 -3.01 0.93 -6.53
C GLN A 93 -3.91 -0.04 -5.76
N PHE A 94 -4.60 0.45 -4.75
CA PHE A 94 -5.56 -0.34 -4.00
C PHE A 94 -6.70 -0.87 -4.86
N ASN A 95 -7.31 0.00 -5.69
CA ASN A 95 -8.36 -0.40 -6.62
C ASN A 95 -7.87 -1.41 -7.66
N GLU A 96 -6.63 -1.26 -8.12
CA GLU A 96 -5.99 -2.21 -9.02
C GLU A 96 -5.79 -3.58 -8.36
N LEU A 97 -5.23 -3.62 -7.15
CA LEU A 97 -5.08 -4.85 -6.36
C LEU A 97 -6.44 -5.55 -6.14
N ARG A 98 -7.49 -4.79 -5.83
CA ARG A 98 -8.84 -5.32 -5.71
C ARG A 98 -9.33 -5.93 -7.03
N SER A 99 -9.14 -5.25 -8.14
CA SER A 99 -9.55 -5.76 -9.46
C SER A 99 -8.78 -7.03 -9.86
N ILE A 100 -7.51 -7.11 -9.50
CA ILE A 100 -6.68 -8.31 -9.68
C ILE A 100 -7.23 -9.44 -8.83
N LYS A 101 -7.50 -9.20 -7.55
CA LYS A 101 -8.12 -10.18 -6.64
C LYS A 101 -9.43 -10.72 -7.22
N ASP A 102 -10.33 -9.84 -7.66
CA ASP A 102 -11.64 -10.23 -8.19
C ASP A 102 -11.50 -11.06 -9.49
N ARG A 103 -10.53 -10.73 -10.34
CA ARG A 103 -10.19 -11.53 -11.54
C ARG A 103 -9.64 -12.90 -11.15
N TYR A 104 -8.74 -12.99 -10.18
CA TYR A 104 -8.21 -14.28 -9.70
C TYR A 104 -9.30 -15.14 -9.08
N LEU A 105 -10.18 -14.57 -8.27
CA LEU A 105 -11.34 -15.28 -7.71
C LEU A 105 -12.28 -15.78 -8.83
N ALA A 106 -12.51 -15.00 -9.87
CA ALA A 106 -13.37 -15.39 -10.99
C ALA A 106 -12.80 -16.56 -11.80
N ILE A 107 -11.46 -16.64 -11.95
CA ILE A 107 -10.78 -17.66 -12.75
C ILE A 107 -10.53 -18.93 -11.92
N SER A 108 -10.14 -18.80 -10.65
CA SER A 108 -9.64 -19.91 -9.84
C SER A 108 -10.69 -20.57 -8.95
N THR A 109 -11.91 -20.03 -8.89
CA THR A 109 -12.93 -20.58 -7.99
C THR A 109 -13.81 -21.60 -8.73
N PRO A 110 -13.83 -22.87 -8.32
CA PRO A 110 -14.81 -23.84 -8.82
C PRO A 110 -16.23 -23.30 -8.67
N TYR A 111 -17.12 -23.63 -9.61
CA TYR A 111 -18.50 -23.13 -9.62
C TYR A 111 -19.25 -23.27 -8.30
N THR A 112 -19.01 -24.38 -7.59
CA THR A 112 -19.59 -24.67 -6.28
C THR A 112 -19.16 -23.72 -5.16
N VAL A 113 -17.98 -23.11 -5.28
CA VAL A 113 -17.41 -22.18 -4.32
C VAL A 113 -17.76 -20.73 -4.67
N LYS A 114 -17.96 -20.47 -5.97
CA LYS A 114 -18.32 -19.16 -6.50
C LYS A 114 -19.63 -18.63 -5.91
N ASN A 115 -20.59 -19.50 -5.65
CA ASN A 115 -21.89 -19.12 -5.06
C ASN A 115 -21.77 -18.69 -3.59
N LYS A 116 -20.91 -19.33 -2.78
CA LYS A 116 -20.67 -18.92 -1.39
C LYS A 116 -20.05 -17.52 -1.28
N PHE A 117 -19.24 -17.11 -2.29
CA PHE A 117 -18.65 -15.77 -2.34
C PHE A 117 -19.62 -14.70 -2.82
N ALA A 118 -20.54 -15.05 -3.74
CA ALA A 118 -21.55 -14.10 -4.19
C ALA A 118 -22.48 -13.68 -3.05
N GLU A 119 -22.77 -14.57 -2.10
CA GLU A 119 -23.59 -14.27 -0.92
C GLU A 119 -22.86 -13.40 0.12
N SER A 120 -21.51 -13.52 0.25
CA SER A 120 -20.71 -12.69 1.14
C SER A 120 -20.24 -11.36 0.52
N SER A 121 -20.34 -11.22 -0.81
CA SER A 121 -19.86 -10.05 -1.55
C SER A 121 -20.82 -8.85 -1.57
N ASN A 122 -21.98 -8.94 -0.92
CA ASN A 122 -22.92 -7.81 -0.74
C ASN A 122 -22.37 -6.64 0.11
N LEU A 123 -21.11 -6.71 0.54
CA LEU A 123 -20.43 -5.71 1.38
C LEU A 123 -19.64 -4.65 0.60
N GLY A 124 -19.83 -4.49 -0.70
CA GLY A 124 -19.08 -3.46 -1.42
C GLY A 124 -19.65 -3.10 -2.77
N GLY A 125 -20.46 -2.05 -2.82
CA GLY A 125 -20.71 -1.32 -4.06
C GLY A 125 -19.40 -0.81 -4.70
N PRO A 126 -19.45 -0.31 -5.95
CA PRO A 126 -18.28 0.22 -6.61
C PRO A 126 -17.70 1.37 -5.76
N LEU A 127 -16.48 1.17 -5.24
CA LEU A 127 -15.74 2.24 -4.56
C LEU A 127 -15.46 3.31 -5.60
N LYS A 128 -16.04 4.50 -5.39
CA LYS A 128 -15.61 5.69 -6.12
C LYS A 128 -14.19 6.01 -5.67
N PRO A 129 -13.23 6.21 -6.59
CA PRO A 129 -11.88 6.60 -6.19
C PRO A 129 -11.95 7.92 -5.43
N LEU A 130 -11.33 7.97 -4.25
CA LEU A 130 -11.20 9.21 -3.48
C LEU A 130 -10.32 10.17 -4.27
N SER A 131 -10.87 11.33 -4.65
CA SER A 131 -10.12 12.37 -5.35
C SER A 131 -9.48 13.30 -4.33
N PHE A 132 -8.16 13.22 -4.22
CA PHE A 132 -7.35 14.19 -3.47
C PHE A 132 -6.89 15.27 -4.44
N LYS A 133 -7.57 16.43 -4.47
CA LYS A 133 -7.19 17.56 -5.30
C LYS A 133 -6.93 18.77 -4.42
N TYR A 134 -5.78 19.42 -4.61
CA TYR A 134 -5.53 20.74 -4.03
C TYR A 134 -6.31 21.78 -4.81
N GLU A 135 -7.21 22.49 -4.13
CA GLU A 135 -7.99 23.56 -4.73
C GLU A 135 -7.37 24.91 -4.38
N HIS A 136 -6.88 25.63 -5.40
CA HIS A 136 -6.27 26.95 -5.24
C HIS A 136 -7.27 28.02 -4.77
N THR A 137 -8.57 27.76 -4.90
CA THR A 137 -9.65 28.67 -4.45
C THR A 137 -9.92 28.55 -2.94
N LYS A 138 -9.47 27.49 -2.31
CA LYS A 138 -9.62 27.24 -0.86
C LYS A 138 -8.40 27.68 -0.09
N THR A 139 -8.60 28.04 1.17
CA THR A 139 -7.51 28.31 2.10
C THR A 139 -6.70 27.04 2.38
N LEU A 140 -5.47 27.19 2.88
CA LEU A 140 -4.64 26.06 3.29
C LEU A 140 -5.33 25.20 4.38
N ALA A 141 -6.03 25.85 5.32
CA ALA A 141 -6.77 25.18 6.38
C ALA A 141 -7.92 24.32 5.83
N GLU A 142 -8.71 24.83 4.90
CA GLU A 142 -9.80 24.10 4.26
C GLU A 142 -9.31 22.91 3.45
N ASN A 143 -8.23 23.09 2.68
CA ASN A 143 -7.60 21.98 1.94
C ASN A 143 -7.05 20.90 2.89
N LEU A 144 -6.49 21.29 4.03
CA LEU A 144 -5.98 20.38 5.05
C LEU A 144 -7.10 19.59 5.70
N GLU A 145 -8.16 20.28 6.15
CA GLU A 145 -9.34 19.66 6.77
C GLU A 145 -10.00 18.64 5.85
N GLU A 146 -10.21 18.99 4.58
CA GLU A 146 -10.74 18.07 3.58
C GLU A 146 -9.82 16.85 3.35
N SER A 147 -8.50 17.07 3.34
CA SER A 147 -7.54 15.97 3.17
C SER A 147 -7.51 15.03 4.37
N VAL A 148 -7.59 15.56 5.58
CA VAL A 148 -7.68 14.78 6.82
C VAL A 148 -8.98 14.01 6.87
N SER A 149 -10.11 14.62 6.49
CA SER A 149 -11.42 13.95 6.43
C SER A 149 -11.38 12.76 5.45
N LYS A 150 -10.88 12.98 4.23
CA LYS A 150 -10.75 11.90 3.23
C LYS A 150 -9.77 10.80 3.65
N ALA A 151 -8.67 11.17 4.29
CA ALA A 151 -7.72 10.19 4.83
C ALA A 151 -8.35 9.34 5.94
N SER A 152 -9.14 9.96 6.81
CA SER A 152 -9.87 9.27 7.88
C SER A 152 -10.91 8.30 7.32
N GLU A 153 -11.67 8.71 6.30
CA GLU A 153 -12.61 7.83 5.57
C GLU A 153 -11.87 6.63 4.94
N MET A 154 -10.71 6.88 4.33
CA MET A 154 -9.90 5.81 3.75
C MET A 154 -9.39 4.83 4.83
N ILE A 155 -8.93 5.32 5.97
CA ILE A 155 -8.50 4.50 7.11
C ILE A 155 -9.67 3.65 7.61
N GLU A 156 -10.87 4.20 7.76
CA GLU A 156 -12.06 3.47 8.18
C GLU A 156 -12.39 2.33 7.19
N ILE A 157 -12.35 2.62 5.88
CA ILE A 157 -12.57 1.62 4.84
C ILE A 157 -11.51 0.51 4.94
N PHE A 158 -10.24 0.84 5.10
CA PHE A 158 -9.15 -0.14 5.25
C PHE A 158 -9.36 -1.00 6.50
N THR A 159 -9.62 -0.38 7.65
CA THR A 159 -9.81 -1.10 8.91
C THR A 159 -10.97 -2.09 8.84
N ARG A 160 -12.03 -1.76 8.09
CA ARG A 160 -13.17 -2.64 7.89
C ARG A 160 -12.90 -3.76 6.88
N LEU A 161 -12.12 -3.48 5.82
CA LEU A 161 -11.86 -4.45 4.74
C LEU A 161 -10.71 -5.40 5.06
N GLU A 162 -9.74 -4.99 5.88
CA GLU A 162 -8.55 -5.78 6.20
C GLU A 162 -8.88 -7.17 6.77
N PRO A 163 -9.76 -7.33 7.78
CA PRO A 163 -10.08 -8.65 8.34
C PRO A 163 -10.73 -9.59 7.32
N GLU A 164 -11.63 -9.07 6.48
CA GLU A 164 -12.29 -9.85 5.43
C GLU A 164 -11.29 -10.28 4.34
N TRP A 165 -10.36 -9.41 3.99
CA TRP A 165 -9.30 -9.73 3.03
C TRP A 165 -8.32 -10.76 3.57
N LEU A 166 -7.93 -10.64 4.82
CA LEU A 166 -7.06 -11.61 5.48
C LEU A 166 -7.72 -13.00 5.51
N LYS A 167 -8.99 -13.06 5.87
CA LYS A 167 -9.79 -14.29 5.85
C LYS A 167 -9.89 -14.89 4.45
N GLN A 168 -10.18 -14.07 3.43
CA GLN A 168 -10.23 -14.52 2.04
C GLN A 168 -8.86 -15.00 1.53
N TYR A 169 -7.80 -14.30 1.90
CA TYR A 169 -6.43 -14.69 1.55
C TYR A 169 -6.04 -16.03 2.19
N GLN A 170 -6.31 -16.20 3.48
CA GLN A 170 -6.07 -17.47 4.18
C GLN A 170 -6.84 -18.60 3.52
N TRP A 171 -8.11 -18.38 3.21
CA TRP A 171 -8.92 -19.37 2.51
C TRP A 171 -8.37 -19.69 1.11
N LEU A 172 -7.97 -18.71 0.31
CA LEU A 172 -7.34 -18.94 -1.01
C LEU A 172 -6.05 -19.76 -0.90
N ARG A 173 -5.31 -19.60 0.18
CA ARG A 173 -4.11 -20.41 0.43
C ARG A 173 -4.41 -21.88 0.67
N THR A 174 -5.56 -22.21 1.28
CA THR A 174 -5.96 -23.59 1.48
C THR A 174 -6.45 -24.29 0.23
N LEU A 175 -6.83 -23.57 -0.85
CA LEU A 175 -7.24 -24.22 -2.09
C LEU A 175 -6.04 -24.82 -2.83
N PRO A 176 -6.15 -26.07 -3.38
CA PRO A 176 -5.07 -26.71 -4.12
C PRO A 176 -4.97 -26.19 -5.56
N ILE A 177 -4.81 -24.87 -5.71
CA ILE A 177 -4.76 -24.17 -7.01
C ILE A 177 -3.34 -23.88 -7.50
N GLY A 178 -2.34 -24.06 -6.65
CA GLY A 178 -0.93 -23.91 -7.02
C GLY A 178 -0.43 -25.10 -7.86
N PRO A 179 0.58 -24.88 -8.73
CA PRO A 179 1.19 -25.99 -9.46
C PRO A 179 1.89 -26.95 -8.49
N PRO A 180 1.77 -28.28 -8.68
CA PRO A 180 2.43 -29.27 -7.83
C PRO A 180 3.90 -29.49 -8.17
N ILE A 181 4.40 -28.87 -9.24
CA ILE A 181 5.77 -28.94 -9.75
C ILE A 181 6.17 -27.60 -10.34
N ASP A 182 7.44 -27.45 -10.73
CA ASP A 182 7.89 -26.31 -11.54
C ASP A 182 7.02 -26.16 -12.80
N ALA A 183 6.43 -25.01 -13.00
CA ALA A 183 5.52 -24.69 -14.10
C ALA A 183 6.13 -24.84 -15.51
N ARG A 184 7.46 -24.95 -15.60
CA ARG A 184 8.20 -25.22 -16.86
C ARG A 184 8.09 -26.66 -17.33
N LEU A 185 7.65 -27.58 -16.48
CA LEU A 185 7.48 -28.98 -16.81
C LEU A 185 6.08 -29.21 -17.40
N GLY A 186 6.02 -29.93 -18.49
CA GLY A 186 4.78 -30.13 -19.26
C GLY A 186 3.85 -31.19 -18.67
N MET A 187 2.54 -31.04 -18.94
CA MET A 187 1.55 -32.08 -18.68
C MET A 187 1.57 -33.10 -19.84
N THR A 188 1.59 -34.39 -19.52
CA THR A 188 1.67 -35.50 -20.48
C THR A 188 0.38 -36.26 -20.65
N SER A 189 -0.50 -36.22 -19.65
CA SER A 189 -1.80 -36.92 -19.71
C SER A 189 -2.90 -36.16 -19.00
N ASN A 190 -4.04 -36.11 -19.66
CA ASN A 190 -5.22 -35.39 -19.17
C ASN A 190 -6.09 -36.27 -18.25
N PHE A 191 -6.91 -35.59 -17.43
CA PHE A 191 -8.03 -36.18 -16.69
C PHE A 191 -9.13 -36.68 -17.64
N GLY A 192 -9.73 -37.82 -17.29
CA GLY A 192 -10.90 -38.33 -17.97
C GLY A 192 -10.68 -39.71 -18.61
N VAL A 193 -11.60 -40.12 -19.49
CA VAL A 193 -11.57 -41.43 -20.12
C VAL A 193 -10.44 -41.50 -21.16
N ARG A 194 -9.58 -42.51 -21.03
CA ARG A 194 -8.48 -42.81 -21.96
C ARG A 194 -8.24 -44.30 -22.05
N ILE A 195 -7.48 -44.74 -23.05
CA ILE A 195 -6.98 -46.12 -23.13
C ILE A 195 -5.92 -46.31 -22.04
N ASP A 196 -6.13 -47.27 -21.17
CA ASP A 196 -5.17 -47.64 -20.12
C ASP A 196 -3.89 -48.24 -20.78
N PRO A 197 -2.69 -47.73 -20.42
CA PRO A 197 -1.44 -48.12 -21.06
C PRO A 197 -1.07 -49.59 -20.79
N PHE A 198 -1.60 -50.21 -19.73
CA PHE A 198 -1.28 -51.58 -19.34
C PHE A 198 -2.32 -52.58 -19.88
N THR A 199 -3.62 -52.32 -19.65
CA THR A 199 -4.70 -53.22 -20.02
C THR A 199 -5.18 -53.04 -21.45
N LYS A 200 -4.86 -51.91 -22.09
CA LYS A 200 -5.35 -51.49 -23.41
C LYS A 200 -6.87 -51.33 -23.48
N GLN A 201 -7.54 -51.24 -22.36
CA GLN A 201 -9.00 -51.01 -22.24
C GLN A 201 -9.30 -49.56 -21.90
N LEU A 202 -10.52 -49.12 -22.12
CA LEU A 202 -11.00 -47.80 -21.68
C LEU A 202 -11.00 -47.75 -20.15
N ALA A 203 -10.36 -46.74 -19.59
CA ALA A 203 -10.33 -46.50 -18.15
C ALA A 203 -10.41 -45.01 -17.83
N GLN A 204 -10.94 -44.71 -16.66
CA GLN A 204 -10.98 -43.35 -16.13
C GLN A 204 -9.66 -43.00 -15.51
N HIS A 205 -9.03 -41.94 -15.99
CA HIS A 205 -7.87 -41.30 -15.38
C HIS A 205 -8.35 -40.27 -14.35
N SER A 206 -8.07 -40.51 -13.07
CA SER A 206 -8.58 -39.75 -11.93
C SER A 206 -7.82 -38.44 -11.67
N GLY A 207 -6.70 -38.22 -12.39
CA GLY A 207 -5.82 -37.06 -12.23
C GLY A 207 -5.26 -36.56 -13.55
N ILE A 208 -4.15 -35.85 -13.45
CA ILE A 208 -3.29 -35.45 -14.56
C ILE A 208 -1.87 -35.90 -14.29
N ASP A 209 -1.14 -36.20 -15.35
CA ASP A 209 0.26 -36.62 -15.26
C ASP A 209 1.18 -35.51 -15.78
N PHE A 210 2.21 -35.21 -15.00
CA PHE A 210 3.29 -34.27 -15.37
C PHE A 210 4.58 -35.02 -15.64
N ILE A 211 5.22 -34.74 -16.76
CA ILE A 211 6.54 -35.27 -17.02
C ILE A 211 7.56 -34.70 -16.03
N THR A 212 8.22 -35.56 -15.28
CA THR A 212 9.21 -35.16 -14.29
C THR A 212 10.34 -36.17 -14.25
N PRO A 213 11.61 -35.78 -14.44
CA PRO A 213 12.74 -36.63 -14.10
C PRO A 213 12.65 -37.12 -12.66
N THR A 214 13.07 -38.35 -12.41
CA THR A 214 13.16 -38.88 -11.02
C THR A 214 14.00 -37.95 -10.14
N GLY A 215 13.48 -37.63 -8.91
CA GLY A 215 14.13 -36.73 -7.99
C GLY A 215 13.71 -35.25 -8.15
N THR A 216 12.84 -34.92 -9.12
CA THR A 216 12.29 -33.56 -9.23
C THR A 216 11.48 -33.23 -7.97
N PRO A 217 11.70 -32.05 -7.33
CA PRO A 217 10.93 -31.63 -6.18
C PRO A 217 9.43 -31.52 -6.49
N ILE A 218 8.59 -32.16 -5.68
CA ILE A 218 7.15 -32.04 -5.68
C ILE A 218 6.76 -31.07 -4.58
N ILE A 219 5.93 -30.09 -4.90
CA ILE A 219 5.51 -29.03 -3.99
C ILE A 219 4.00 -29.08 -3.70
N ALA A 220 3.62 -28.64 -2.51
CA ALA A 220 2.22 -28.61 -2.10
C ALA A 220 1.45 -27.53 -2.88
N ALA A 221 0.32 -27.90 -3.47
CA ALA A 221 -0.52 -27.02 -4.28
C ALA A 221 -1.37 -26.05 -3.45
N GLY A 222 -1.53 -26.29 -2.15
CA GLY A 222 -2.27 -25.46 -1.19
C GLY A 222 -1.79 -25.71 0.24
N ASP A 223 -2.15 -24.80 1.17
CA ASP A 223 -1.97 -25.01 2.60
C ASP A 223 -2.88 -26.17 3.05
N GLY A 224 -2.45 -27.00 4.01
CA GLY A 224 -3.25 -28.12 4.49
C GLY A 224 -2.53 -28.97 5.51
N GLU A 225 -3.07 -30.17 5.76
CA GLU A 225 -2.50 -31.18 6.63
C GLU A 225 -2.35 -32.52 5.88
N VAL A 226 -1.22 -33.18 6.06
CA VAL A 226 -0.98 -34.50 5.48
C VAL A 226 -1.90 -35.51 6.16
N VAL A 227 -2.89 -36.01 5.42
CA VAL A 227 -3.80 -37.06 5.95
C VAL A 227 -3.31 -38.46 5.66
N LYS A 228 -2.50 -38.64 4.60
CA LYS A 228 -1.86 -39.92 4.30
C LYS A 228 -0.48 -39.67 3.65
N ALA A 229 0.48 -40.50 4.05
CA ALA A 229 1.76 -40.63 3.39
C ALA A 229 2.18 -42.11 3.53
N GLY A 230 2.40 -42.81 2.41
CA GLY A 230 2.64 -44.24 2.45
C GLY A 230 2.90 -44.86 1.06
N VAL A 231 2.70 -46.15 0.96
CA VAL A 231 2.87 -46.94 -0.27
C VAL A 231 1.59 -47.69 -0.59
N ASP A 232 1.19 -47.59 -1.84
CA ASP A 232 0.01 -48.26 -2.42
C ASP A 232 0.43 -49.04 -3.68
N PRO A 233 -0.13 -50.21 -4.00
CA PRO A 233 0.23 -50.96 -5.20
C PRO A 233 0.03 -50.21 -6.51
N ALA A 234 -1.04 -49.42 -6.61
CA ALA A 234 -1.34 -48.63 -7.81
C ALA A 234 -0.60 -47.27 -7.82
N TYR A 235 -0.68 -46.51 -6.72
CA TYR A 235 -0.11 -45.16 -6.63
C TYR A 235 1.38 -45.13 -6.28
N GLY A 236 1.99 -46.27 -5.92
CA GLY A 236 3.35 -46.29 -5.41
C GLY A 236 3.49 -45.51 -4.10
N LYS A 237 4.59 -44.81 -3.91
CA LYS A 237 4.74 -43.86 -2.79
C LYS A 237 3.88 -42.63 -3.08
N PHE A 238 2.97 -42.30 -2.17
CA PHE A 238 2.02 -41.21 -2.36
C PHE A 238 1.83 -40.39 -1.08
N ILE A 239 1.34 -39.17 -1.27
CA ILE A 239 0.91 -38.23 -0.22
C ILE A 239 -0.51 -37.78 -0.55
N GLU A 240 -1.37 -37.68 0.48
CA GLU A 240 -2.65 -36.98 0.43
C GLU A 240 -2.62 -35.81 1.43
N ILE A 241 -2.96 -34.60 0.97
CA ILE A 241 -3.08 -33.41 1.80
C ILE A 241 -4.54 -32.98 1.82
N ALA A 242 -5.10 -32.88 3.02
CA ALA A 242 -6.42 -32.30 3.23
C ALA A 242 -6.29 -30.78 3.30
N HIS A 243 -7.15 -30.11 2.55
CA HIS A 243 -7.25 -28.66 2.46
C HIS A 243 -8.59 -28.20 3.05
N GLY A 244 -8.85 -26.92 3.07
CA GLY A 244 -10.18 -26.41 3.43
C GLY A 244 -11.29 -26.87 2.47
N GLU A 245 -12.54 -26.74 2.90
CA GLU A 245 -13.77 -26.97 2.09
C GLU A 245 -13.89 -28.37 1.47
N GLY A 246 -13.33 -29.39 2.12
CA GLY A 246 -13.39 -30.78 1.67
C GLY A 246 -12.50 -31.11 0.49
N PHE A 247 -11.57 -30.23 0.11
CA PHE A 247 -10.56 -30.50 -0.88
C PHE A 247 -9.46 -31.39 -0.34
N VAL A 248 -9.01 -32.32 -1.17
CA VAL A 248 -7.85 -33.20 -0.93
C VAL A 248 -7.02 -33.22 -2.21
N SER A 249 -5.73 -32.99 -2.12
CA SER A 249 -4.78 -33.23 -3.21
C SER A 249 -3.99 -34.51 -2.97
N LYS A 250 -3.71 -35.26 -4.03
CA LYS A 250 -2.91 -36.48 -4.01
C LYS A 250 -1.72 -36.35 -4.96
N TYR A 251 -0.55 -36.78 -4.48
CA TYR A 251 0.73 -36.76 -5.19
C TYR A 251 1.28 -38.19 -5.21
N ALA A 252 1.32 -38.83 -6.38
CA ALA A 252 1.66 -40.25 -6.48
C ALA A 252 2.90 -40.51 -7.36
N HIS A 253 3.34 -41.77 -7.35
CA HIS A 253 4.52 -42.31 -8.05
C HIS A 253 5.87 -41.74 -7.58
N ASN A 254 5.91 -41.18 -6.34
CA ASN A 254 7.09 -40.55 -5.80
C ASN A 254 8.25 -41.55 -5.58
N SER A 255 9.49 -41.10 -5.70
CA SER A 255 10.69 -41.85 -5.31
C SER A 255 10.92 -41.74 -3.82
N LYS A 256 10.60 -40.58 -3.19
CA LYS A 256 10.81 -40.29 -1.79
C LYS A 256 9.70 -39.42 -1.23
N LEU A 257 9.26 -39.68 -0.01
CA LEU A 257 8.35 -38.86 0.77
C LEU A 257 9.15 -38.07 1.79
N LEU A 258 8.89 -36.77 1.91
CA LEU A 258 9.62 -35.84 2.78
C LEU A 258 8.78 -35.37 3.98
N VAL A 259 7.50 -35.76 4.00
CA VAL A 259 6.53 -35.38 5.04
C VAL A 259 5.80 -36.60 5.60
N LYS A 260 5.16 -36.46 6.77
CA LYS A 260 4.47 -37.54 7.51
C LYS A 260 3.01 -37.16 7.75
N PRO A 261 2.12 -38.15 7.95
CA PRO A 261 0.75 -37.90 8.39
C PRO A 261 0.70 -37.04 9.65
N GLY A 262 -0.24 -36.08 9.69
CA GLY A 262 -0.40 -35.09 10.74
C GLY A 262 0.46 -33.83 10.60
N GLU A 263 1.34 -33.76 9.61
CA GLU A 263 2.19 -32.59 9.38
C GLU A 263 1.42 -31.48 8.69
N VAL A 264 1.51 -30.24 9.23
CA VAL A 264 0.92 -29.04 8.64
C VAL A 264 1.83 -28.54 7.52
N ILE A 265 1.25 -28.33 6.35
CA ILE A 265 1.93 -27.99 5.12
C ILE A 265 1.51 -26.59 4.66
N VAL A 266 2.48 -25.82 4.16
CA VAL A 266 2.19 -24.54 3.48
C VAL A 266 2.34 -24.72 1.97
N ARG A 267 1.55 -23.98 1.19
CA ARG A 267 1.65 -23.96 -0.27
C ARG A 267 3.07 -23.65 -0.72
N GLY A 268 3.57 -24.41 -1.71
CA GLY A 268 4.95 -24.27 -2.21
C GLY A 268 5.99 -25.02 -1.40
N GLN A 269 5.64 -25.63 -0.26
CA GLN A 269 6.57 -26.49 0.50
C GLN A 269 6.89 -27.73 -0.29
N VAL A 270 8.17 -28.11 -0.34
CA VAL A 270 8.61 -29.40 -0.94
C VAL A 270 8.15 -30.54 -0.04
N ILE A 271 7.35 -31.46 -0.57
CA ILE A 271 6.72 -32.57 0.15
C ILE A 271 7.22 -33.95 -0.27
N ALA A 272 7.73 -34.08 -1.50
CA ALA A 272 8.23 -35.33 -2.07
C ALA A 272 9.25 -35.07 -3.18
N GLU A 273 9.84 -36.16 -3.65
CA GLU A 273 10.62 -36.21 -4.90
C GLU A 273 9.88 -37.14 -5.90
N SER A 274 9.74 -36.69 -7.15
CA SER A 274 9.11 -37.48 -8.21
C SER A 274 9.83 -38.81 -8.48
N GLY A 275 9.13 -39.77 -9.02
CA GLY A 275 9.68 -41.08 -9.34
C GLY A 275 8.84 -41.86 -10.34
N SER A 276 8.88 -43.19 -10.22
CA SER A 276 8.13 -44.13 -11.05
C SER A 276 7.73 -45.36 -10.22
N THR A 277 7.34 -45.17 -8.95
CA THR A 277 6.93 -46.25 -8.06
C THR A 277 5.48 -46.63 -8.29
N GLY A 278 5.10 -47.88 -7.95
CA GLY A 278 3.77 -48.41 -8.18
C GLY A 278 3.48 -48.70 -9.67
N ARG A 279 2.22 -48.50 -10.11
CA ARG A 279 1.79 -48.77 -11.47
C ARG A 279 2.12 -47.55 -12.37
N SER A 280 3.34 -47.44 -12.82
CA SER A 280 3.85 -46.35 -13.62
C SER A 280 4.58 -46.85 -14.86
N THR A 281 4.43 -46.17 -15.99
CA THR A 281 5.14 -46.47 -17.26
C THR A 281 6.47 -45.77 -17.41
N GLY A 282 6.80 -44.86 -16.53
CA GLY A 282 8.04 -44.07 -16.50
C GLY A 282 7.96 -42.92 -15.51
N PRO A 283 9.06 -42.19 -15.29
CA PRO A 283 9.11 -41.11 -14.32
C PRO A 283 8.11 -40.00 -14.62
N HIS A 284 7.14 -39.78 -13.70
CA HIS A 284 6.15 -38.72 -13.77
C HIS A 284 5.54 -38.47 -12.39
N LEU A 285 4.91 -37.29 -12.21
CA LEU A 285 4.01 -37.04 -11.10
C LEU A 285 2.58 -37.29 -11.56
N HIS A 286 1.85 -38.20 -10.91
CA HIS A 286 0.41 -38.29 -11.01
C HIS A 286 -0.22 -37.41 -9.93
N TYR A 287 -1.07 -36.46 -10.34
CA TYR A 287 -1.68 -35.47 -9.47
C TYR A 287 -3.20 -35.51 -9.56
N GLU A 288 -3.87 -35.64 -8.40
CA GLU A 288 -5.33 -35.63 -8.30
C GLU A 288 -5.81 -34.53 -7.38
N ILE A 289 -7.00 -34.03 -7.65
CA ILE A 289 -7.77 -33.18 -6.74
C ILE A 289 -9.14 -33.82 -6.52
N HIS A 290 -9.52 -33.94 -5.25
CA HIS A 290 -10.85 -34.42 -4.86
C HIS A 290 -11.56 -33.32 -4.08
N GLN A 291 -12.89 -33.24 -4.19
CA GLN A 291 -13.73 -32.47 -3.30
C GLN A 291 -14.91 -33.31 -2.83
N ASN A 292 -15.06 -33.49 -1.52
CA ASN A 292 -16.10 -34.33 -0.96
C ASN A 292 -16.16 -35.74 -1.59
N LYS A 293 -14.99 -36.37 -1.78
CA LYS A 293 -14.78 -37.68 -2.44
C LYS A 293 -15.02 -37.72 -3.96
N ASN A 294 -15.40 -36.62 -4.59
CA ASN A 294 -15.55 -36.55 -6.06
C ASN A 294 -14.22 -36.11 -6.70
N TYR A 295 -13.80 -36.82 -7.74
CA TYR A 295 -12.64 -36.43 -8.54
C TYR A 295 -12.95 -35.17 -9.34
N LEU A 296 -12.05 -34.21 -9.28
CA LEU A 296 -12.12 -32.97 -10.06
C LEU A 296 -11.00 -32.96 -11.10
N ASN A 297 -11.27 -32.36 -12.25
CA ASN A 297 -10.22 -32.19 -13.26
C ASN A 297 -9.19 -31.13 -12.81
N PRO A 298 -7.95 -31.53 -12.44
CA PRO A 298 -6.96 -30.60 -11.93
C PRO A 298 -6.58 -29.50 -12.94
N ALA A 299 -6.59 -29.82 -14.26
CA ALA A 299 -6.27 -28.85 -15.31
C ALA A 299 -7.23 -27.64 -15.36
N LYS A 300 -8.45 -27.77 -14.79
CA LYS A 300 -9.43 -26.69 -14.67
C LYS A 300 -9.31 -25.90 -13.37
N ILE A 301 -8.50 -26.39 -12.42
CA ILE A 301 -8.36 -25.83 -11.08
C ILE A 301 -7.01 -25.15 -10.91
N LEU A 302 -5.95 -25.77 -11.45
CA LEU A 302 -4.60 -25.22 -11.38
C LEU A 302 -4.52 -23.85 -12.07
N VAL A 303 -4.03 -22.87 -11.34
CA VAL A 303 -3.70 -21.56 -11.87
C VAL A 303 -2.23 -21.56 -12.27
N TYR A 304 -1.98 -21.59 -13.56
CA TYR A 304 -0.63 -21.37 -14.08
C TYR A 304 -0.31 -19.89 -13.93
N ALA A 305 0.22 -19.51 -12.78
CA ALA A 305 0.79 -18.18 -12.63
C ALA A 305 2.12 -18.13 -13.40
N PRO A 306 2.42 -17.03 -14.12
CA PRO A 306 3.72 -16.89 -14.78
C PRO A 306 4.84 -16.94 -13.72
N PRO A 307 6.06 -17.38 -14.05
CA PRO A 307 7.18 -17.59 -13.10
C PRO A 307 7.54 -16.39 -12.22
N SER A 308 7.12 -15.18 -12.59
CA SER A 308 7.35 -13.93 -11.85
C SER A 308 6.40 -13.70 -10.67
N ALA A 309 5.42 -14.56 -10.42
CA ALA A 309 4.41 -14.37 -9.36
C ALA A 309 4.73 -15.09 -8.03
N TYR A 310 5.92 -15.68 -7.89
CA TYR A 310 6.32 -16.47 -6.70
C TYR A 310 7.36 -15.80 -5.81
N TRP A 311 7.53 -14.46 -5.92
CA TRP A 311 8.47 -13.69 -5.05
C TRP A 311 7.75 -12.65 -4.23
#